data_e111199aba4701092b59facbf5c1e454
#
_entry.id   e111199aba4701092b59facbf5c1e454
#
_cell.length_a   1.000
_cell.length_b   1.000
_cell.length_c   1.000
_cell.angle_alpha   90.00
_cell.angle_beta   90.00
_cell.angle_gamma   90.00
#
_symmetry.space_group_name_H-M   'P 1'
#
loop_
_entity.id
_entity.type
_entity.pdbx_description
1 polymer ?
#
loop_
_entity_poly.entity_id
_entity_poly.type
_entity_poly.pdbx_seq_one_letter_code
_entity_poly.pdbx_strand_id
1 'polypeptide(L)'
;MAKTSYGDIKTGATLNGCSRFDLYNFSQEKKGGIMMEEQKTTKCCCCGNGEEELLNLIKERAAGYLGQEGALIQVLHMAQGIYGYLPLEVQTVVAEALQIPLAEVSGVVTFYSFFATQPRGRHTIRVCLGTACYVRGGKKIVERLKELLGVEIGDTTKDRQFTFEVARCIGACG
;
A
#
# COMPACT_ATOMS: atom_id res chain seq x y z
N MET A 1 -6.96 -45.64 1.23
CA MET A 1 -8.28 -45.23 0.72
C MET A 1 -8.95 -44.37 1.79
N ALA A 2 -8.94 -43.09 1.65
CA ALA A 2 -9.76 -42.16 2.43
C ALA A 2 -10.04 -40.96 1.51
N LYS A 3 -11.29 -40.89 1.02
CA LYS A 3 -11.84 -39.78 0.22
C LYS A 3 -12.27 -38.68 1.20
N THR A 4 -11.66 -37.49 1.12
CA THR A 4 -12.18 -36.29 1.76
C THR A 4 -13.02 -35.52 0.75
N SER A 5 -14.31 -35.48 1.06
CA SER A 5 -15.35 -34.76 0.32
C SER A 5 -15.16 -33.23 0.47
N TYR A 6 -15.03 -32.55 -0.65
CA TYR A 6 -15.07 -31.09 -0.77
C TYR A 6 -16.56 -30.67 -0.78
N GLY A 7 -16.95 -29.92 0.25
CA GLY A 7 -18.34 -29.47 0.39
C GLY A 7 -18.61 -28.24 -0.48
N ASP A 8 -19.76 -28.30 -1.15
CA ASP A 8 -20.33 -27.27 -2.02
C ASP A 8 -20.51 -25.91 -1.32
N ILE A 9 -19.90 -24.87 -1.85
CA ILE A 9 -20.19 -23.47 -1.49
C ILE A 9 -21.22 -22.95 -2.49
N LYS A 10 -22.43 -22.76 -1.99
CA LYS A 10 -23.57 -22.20 -2.71
C LYS A 10 -23.26 -20.76 -3.17
N THR A 11 -23.36 -20.55 -4.46
CA THR A 11 -23.44 -19.25 -5.12
C THR A 11 -24.74 -18.54 -4.73
N GLY A 12 -24.62 -17.35 -4.17
CA GLY A 12 -25.78 -16.51 -3.87
C GLY A 12 -25.39 -15.06 -3.65
N ALA A 13 -25.92 -14.19 -4.52
CA ALA A 13 -26.12 -12.75 -4.39
C ALA A 13 -24.95 -11.82 -4.74
N THR A 14 -25.04 -11.31 -5.95
CA THR A 14 -24.57 -9.99 -6.43
C THR A 14 -24.95 -8.86 -5.47
N LEU A 15 -23.95 -8.14 -4.92
CA LEU A 15 -24.10 -6.76 -4.44
C LEU A 15 -22.80 -6.00 -4.65
N ASN A 16 -22.90 -5.03 -5.52
CA ASN A 16 -22.09 -3.83 -5.73
C ASN A 16 -20.83 -3.60 -4.89
N GLY A 17 -19.70 -3.76 -5.53
CA GLY A 17 -18.51 -2.92 -5.56
C GLY A 17 -18.06 -2.18 -4.30
N CYS A 18 -17.81 -2.85 -3.19
CA CYS A 18 -16.95 -2.33 -2.14
C CYS A 18 -16.08 -3.49 -1.63
N SER A 19 -14.92 -3.69 -2.25
CA SER A 19 -13.98 -4.73 -1.83
C SER A 19 -13.22 -4.26 -0.59
N ARG A 20 -13.57 -4.88 0.50
CA ARG A 20 -13.00 -4.86 1.83
C ARG A 20 -11.46 -4.98 1.77
N PHE A 21 -10.78 -3.95 2.20
CA PHE A 21 -9.39 -4.06 2.63
C PHE A 21 -9.39 -4.83 3.95
N ASP A 22 -8.96 -6.08 3.94
CA ASP A 22 -8.61 -6.78 5.16
C ASP A 22 -7.32 -6.18 5.72
N LEU A 23 -7.48 -5.49 6.82
CA LEU A 23 -6.41 -4.94 7.62
C LEU A 23 -5.46 -6.08 8.05
N TYR A 24 -4.19 -5.91 7.73
CA TYR A 24 -3.09 -6.65 8.30
C TYR A 24 -3.14 -6.53 9.82
N ASN A 25 -3.59 -7.60 10.48
CA ASN A 25 -3.56 -7.71 11.93
C ASN A 25 -2.10 -7.95 12.35
N PHE A 26 -1.39 -6.87 12.64
CA PHE A 26 -0.10 -6.93 13.31
C PHE A 26 -0.36 -7.09 14.80
N SER A 27 -0.35 -8.33 15.29
CA SER A 27 -0.39 -8.64 16.71
C SER A 27 0.92 -8.18 17.36
N GLN A 28 0.93 -7.00 17.93
CA GLN A 28 1.97 -6.63 18.90
C GLN A 28 1.54 -7.08 20.29
N GLU A 29 2.30 -8.01 20.83
CA GLU A 29 2.19 -8.39 22.25
C GLU A 29 2.52 -7.18 23.14
N LYS A 30 1.57 -6.84 23.99
CA LYS A 30 1.64 -5.74 24.94
C LYS A 30 2.54 -6.10 26.11
N LYS A 31 3.56 -5.29 26.38
CA LYS A 31 4.08 -5.07 27.72
C LYS A 31 3.93 -3.58 28.05
N GLY A 32 3.07 -3.25 29.01
CA GLY A 32 2.95 -1.92 29.62
C GLY A 32 1.68 -1.16 29.20
N GLY A 33 0.71 -1.10 30.10
CA GLY A 33 -0.65 -0.61 29.92
C GLY A 33 -0.78 0.86 29.51
N ILE A 34 -1.50 1.05 28.44
CA ILE A 34 -2.34 2.22 28.17
C ILE A 34 -3.59 1.65 27.48
N MET A 35 -4.74 1.89 28.09
CA MET A 35 -6.05 1.53 27.56
C MET A 35 -6.29 2.34 26.28
N MET A 36 -6.37 1.68 25.13
CA MET A 36 -6.90 2.26 23.90
C MET A 36 -8.33 1.76 23.75
N GLU A 37 -9.29 2.67 23.85
CA GLU A 37 -10.67 2.43 23.44
C GLU A 37 -10.73 2.08 21.95
N GLU A 38 -11.30 0.92 21.67
CA GLU A 38 -11.69 0.49 20.32
C GLU A 38 -12.83 1.38 19.84
N GLN A 39 -12.54 2.38 19.02
CA GLN A 39 -13.56 3.02 18.19
C GLN A 39 -13.68 2.30 16.86
N LYS A 40 -14.68 1.44 16.84
CA LYS A 40 -15.20 0.73 15.68
C LYS A 40 -15.98 1.71 14.82
N THR A 41 -15.34 2.29 13.80
CA THR A 41 -16.04 3.06 12.77
C THR A 41 -15.80 2.44 11.40
N THR A 42 -16.66 1.49 11.08
CA THR A 42 -16.88 1.01 9.71
C THR A 42 -17.76 2.05 9.00
N LYS A 43 -17.17 2.98 8.26
CA LYS A 43 -17.93 3.87 7.38
C LYS A 43 -17.48 3.69 5.94
N CYS A 44 -18.43 3.41 5.08
CA CYS A 44 -18.26 3.09 3.66
C CYS A 44 -17.80 4.34 2.88
N CYS A 45 -16.67 4.26 2.16
CA CYS A 45 -16.03 5.35 1.42
C CYS A 45 -16.71 5.66 0.08
N CYS A 46 -18.04 5.77 0.04
CA CYS A 46 -18.76 6.01 -1.22
C CYS A 46 -19.32 7.45 -1.41
N CYS A 47 -19.01 8.38 -0.51
CA CYS A 47 -19.48 9.77 -0.62
C CYS A 47 -18.29 10.72 -0.41
N GLY A 48 -18.14 11.70 -1.28
CA GLY A 48 -17.02 12.63 -1.45
C GLY A 48 -16.46 13.44 -0.25
N ASN A 49 -16.76 13.09 0.99
CA ASN A 49 -16.18 13.69 2.21
C ASN A 49 -15.07 12.81 2.83
N GLY A 50 -14.75 11.66 2.23
CA GLY A 50 -13.83 10.68 2.81
C GLY A 50 -12.36 11.11 2.81
N GLU A 51 -11.94 11.94 1.86
CA GLU A 51 -10.53 12.36 1.74
C GLU A 51 -10.14 13.36 2.84
N GLU A 52 -10.99 14.33 3.14
CA GLU A 52 -10.75 15.29 4.21
C GLU A 52 -10.75 14.62 5.60
N GLU A 53 -11.63 13.66 5.83
CA GLU A 53 -11.66 12.88 7.06
C GLU A 53 -10.36 12.07 7.24
N LEU A 54 -9.85 11.47 6.15
CA LEU A 54 -8.58 10.73 6.18
C LEU A 54 -7.38 11.66 6.45
N LEU A 55 -7.34 12.83 5.84
CA LEU A 55 -6.28 13.83 6.07
C LEU A 55 -6.30 14.34 7.52
N ASN A 56 -7.48 14.60 8.08
CA ASN A 56 -7.64 15.01 9.47
C ASN A 56 -7.19 13.91 10.43
N LEU A 57 -7.53 12.65 10.15
CA LEU A 57 -7.09 11.50 10.94
C LEU A 57 -5.55 11.35 10.91
N ILE A 58 -4.95 11.55 9.75
CA ILE A 58 -3.48 11.52 9.60
C ILE A 58 -2.85 12.64 10.42
N LYS A 59 -3.39 13.86 10.35
CA LYS A 59 -2.92 15.03 11.10
C LYS A 59 -2.98 14.81 12.61
N GLU A 60 -4.10 14.32 13.11
CA GLU A 60 -4.30 14.01 14.53
C GLU A 60 -3.31 12.96 15.03
N ARG A 61 -3.14 11.87 14.28
CA ARG A 61 -2.19 10.82 14.66
C ARG A 61 -0.73 11.27 14.54
N ALA A 62 -0.39 12.06 13.52
CA ALA A 62 0.95 12.60 13.34
C ALA A 62 1.35 13.56 14.47
N ALA A 63 0.41 14.34 15.01
CA ALA A 63 0.65 15.24 16.12
C ALA A 63 1.17 14.52 17.38
N GLY A 64 0.80 13.25 17.59
CA GLY A 64 1.32 12.43 18.69
C GLY A 64 2.81 12.10 18.61
N TYR A 65 3.44 12.33 17.45
CA TYR A 65 4.86 12.09 17.21
C TYR A 65 5.70 13.37 17.19
N LEU A 66 5.09 14.52 17.49
CA LEU A 66 5.79 15.80 17.51
C LEU A 66 6.95 15.78 18.53
N GLY A 67 8.14 16.19 18.06
CA GLY A 67 9.35 16.24 18.89
C GLY A 67 10.08 14.91 19.08
N GLN A 68 9.63 13.82 18.46
CA GLN A 68 10.35 12.54 18.47
C GLN A 68 11.34 12.49 17.30
N GLU A 69 12.62 12.25 17.59
CA GLU A 69 13.64 12.07 16.55
C GLU A 69 13.35 10.80 15.72
N GLY A 70 13.43 10.91 14.40
CA GLY A 70 13.20 9.78 13.48
C GLY A 70 11.73 9.37 13.29
N ALA A 71 10.77 10.10 13.84
CA ALA A 71 9.35 9.81 13.71
C ALA A 71 8.82 9.90 12.27
N LEU A 72 9.48 10.64 11.38
CA LEU A 72 9.03 10.91 10.01
C LEU A 72 8.71 9.62 9.25
N ILE A 73 9.59 8.62 9.27
CA ILE A 73 9.39 7.35 8.55
C ILE A 73 8.17 6.59 9.11
N GLN A 74 8.01 6.59 10.43
CA GLN A 74 6.87 5.92 11.09
C GLN A 74 5.54 6.59 10.74
N VAL A 75 5.51 7.93 10.75
CA VAL A 75 4.34 8.71 10.39
C VAL A 75 3.98 8.53 8.92
N LEU A 76 4.97 8.54 8.00
CA LEU A 76 4.74 8.27 6.58
C LEU A 76 4.22 6.85 6.35
N HIS A 77 4.76 5.86 7.06
CA HIS A 77 4.27 4.48 6.98
C HIS A 77 2.80 4.37 7.44
N MET A 78 2.47 5.00 8.56
CA MET A 78 1.10 5.08 9.07
C MET A 78 0.17 5.81 8.10
N ALA A 79 0.60 6.96 7.56
CA ALA A 79 -0.17 7.74 6.59
C ALA A 79 -0.44 6.93 5.30
N GLN A 80 0.57 6.21 4.79
CA GLN A 80 0.39 5.30 3.65
C GLN A 80 -0.57 4.15 3.97
N GLY A 81 -0.57 3.62 5.19
CA GLY A 81 -1.52 2.59 5.62
C GLY A 81 -2.97 3.09 5.68
N ILE A 82 -3.19 4.36 6.01
CA ILE A 82 -4.52 4.99 6.09
C ILE A 82 -5.02 5.40 4.70
N TYR A 83 -4.20 6.09 3.93
CA TYR A 83 -4.59 6.67 2.63
C TYR A 83 -4.35 5.72 1.44
N GLY A 84 -3.42 4.76 1.60
CA GLY A 84 -3.03 3.79 0.57
C GLY A 84 -1.79 4.20 -0.24
N TYR A 85 -1.53 5.49 -0.41
CA TYR A 85 -0.36 6.08 -1.08
C TYR A 85 -0.09 7.47 -0.50
N LEU A 86 1.01 8.11 -0.89
CA LEU A 86 1.46 9.40 -0.34
C LEU A 86 1.46 10.50 -1.42
N PRO A 87 0.28 11.03 -1.81
CA PRO A 87 0.21 12.19 -2.70
C PRO A 87 0.77 13.43 -2.00
N LEU A 88 0.98 14.50 -2.75
CA LEU A 88 1.55 15.75 -2.24
C LEU A 88 0.74 16.33 -1.06
N GLU A 89 -0.58 16.19 -1.11
CA GLU A 89 -1.50 16.64 -0.06
C GLU A 89 -1.23 15.96 1.28
N VAL A 90 -1.08 14.63 1.28
CA VAL A 90 -0.73 13.85 2.48
C VAL A 90 0.67 14.23 2.99
N GLN A 91 1.63 14.41 2.09
CA GLN A 91 2.99 14.84 2.46
C GLN A 91 2.98 16.22 3.12
N THR A 92 2.15 17.16 2.62
CA THR A 92 1.98 18.50 3.19
C THR A 92 1.38 18.43 4.60
N VAL A 93 0.34 17.63 4.79
CA VAL A 93 -0.27 17.43 6.12
C VAL A 93 0.72 16.85 7.13
N VAL A 94 1.54 15.88 6.69
CA VAL A 94 2.60 15.30 7.55
C VAL A 94 3.68 16.33 7.88
N ALA A 95 4.11 17.14 6.89
CA ALA A 95 5.09 18.21 7.08
C ALA A 95 4.62 19.24 8.11
N GLU A 96 3.36 19.69 8.00
CA GLU A 96 2.74 20.61 8.95
C GLU A 96 2.62 20.02 10.36
N ALA A 97 2.17 18.76 10.46
CA ALA A 97 1.97 18.10 11.74
C ALA A 97 3.28 17.88 12.51
N LEU A 98 4.36 17.57 11.80
CA LEU A 98 5.70 17.38 12.40
C LEU A 98 6.55 18.65 12.44
N GLN A 99 6.07 19.76 11.89
CA GLN A 99 6.78 21.05 11.78
C GLN A 99 8.14 20.94 11.08
N ILE A 100 8.22 20.13 10.03
CA ILE A 100 9.41 19.93 9.20
C ILE A 100 9.17 20.45 7.77
N PRO A 101 10.23 20.83 7.05
CA PRO A 101 10.09 21.29 5.67
C PRO A 101 9.52 20.19 4.76
N LEU A 102 8.59 20.54 3.87
CA LEU A 102 8.03 19.61 2.88
C LEU A 102 9.12 18.95 2.00
N ALA A 103 10.21 19.68 1.72
CA ALA A 103 11.35 19.15 0.96
C ALA A 103 11.99 17.92 1.64
N GLU A 104 12.08 17.91 2.96
CA GLU A 104 12.61 16.79 3.73
C GLU A 104 11.66 15.58 3.65
N VAL A 105 10.36 15.80 3.84
CA VAL A 105 9.33 14.75 3.68
C VAL A 105 9.39 14.15 2.28
N SER A 106 9.40 14.98 1.25
CA SER A 106 9.47 14.55 -0.15
C SER A 106 10.78 13.82 -0.46
N GLY A 107 11.89 14.26 0.11
CA GLY A 107 13.19 13.57 0.01
C GLY A 107 13.14 12.16 0.56
N VAL A 108 12.54 11.96 1.73
CA VAL A 108 12.36 10.63 2.34
C VAL A 108 11.43 9.76 1.51
N VAL A 109 10.29 10.30 1.04
CA VAL A 109 9.32 9.56 0.22
C VAL A 109 9.93 9.07 -1.09
N THR A 110 10.75 9.89 -1.73
CA THR A 110 11.41 9.52 -3.01
C THR A 110 12.60 8.61 -2.81
N PHE A 111 13.30 8.70 -1.68
CA PHE A 111 14.46 7.85 -1.39
C PHE A 111 14.06 6.41 -1.10
N TYR A 112 13.02 6.18 -0.33
CA TYR A 112 12.58 4.84 0.03
C TYR A 112 11.57 4.28 -0.97
N SER A 113 11.95 3.25 -1.72
CA SER A 113 11.07 2.57 -2.70
C SER A 113 9.82 1.90 -2.10
N PHE A 114 9.77 1.79 -0.79
CA PHE A 114 8.60 1.32 -0.05
C PHE A 114 7.41 2.28 -0.17
N PHE A 115 7.69 3.58 -0.19
CA PHE A 115 6.66 4.60 -0.30
C PHE A 115 6.16 4.72 -1.74
N ALA A 116 4.84 4.81 -1.88
CA ALA A 116 4.16 4.97 -3.16
C ALA A 116 3.55 6.37 -3.27
N THR A 117 3.94 7.13 -4.26
CA THR A 117 3.36 8.45 -4.57
C THR A 117 2.12 8.36 -5.44
N GLN A 118 1.90 7.21 -6.07
CA GLN A 118 0.75 6.92 -6.92
C GLN A 118 -0.02 5.73 -6.38
N PRO A 119 -1.34 5.66 -6.64
CA PRO A 119 -2.16 4.55 -6.17
C PRO A 119 -1.69 3.24 -6.82
N ARG A 120 -1.43 2.23 -5.98
CA ARG A 120 -1.07 0.89 -6.42
C ARG A 120 -2.32 0.05 -6.70
N GLY A 121 -2.18 -0.91 -7.60
CA GLY A 121 -3.20 -1.93 -7.85
C GLY A 121 -3.30 -2.94 -6.70
N ARG A 122 -4.40 -3.66 -6.69
CA ARG A 122 -4.66 -4.71 -5.70
C ARG A 122 -3.59 -5.81 -5.71
N HIS A 123 -3.02 -6.09 -6.89
CA HIS A 123 -1.96 -7.08 -7.09
C HIS A 123 -0.75 -6.43 -7.73
N THR A 124 0.44 -6.69 -7.19
CA THR A 124 1.70 -6.21 -7.76
C THR A 124 2.42 -7.36 -8.45
N ILE A 125 2.65 -7.22 -9.75
CA ILE A 125 3.42 -8.17 -10.56
C ILE A 125 4.85 -7.65 -10.66
N ARG A 126 5.81 -8.38 -10.06
CA ARG A 126 7.22 -8.04 -10.12
C ARG A 126 7.98 -9.04 -10.97
N VAL A 127 8.67 -8.54 -12.00
CA VAL A 127 9.54 -9.35 -12.85
C VAL A 127 11.00 -9.04 -12.55
N CYS A 128 11.78 -10.10 -12.32
CA CYS A 128 13.20 -9.97 -12.09
C CYS A 128 13.96 -9.76 -13.40
N LEU A 129 14.76 -8.68 -13.47
CA LEU A 129 15.72 -8.43 -14.55
C LEU A 129 17.18 -8.46 -14.06
N GLY A 130 17.47 -9.25 -13.02
CA GLY A 130 18.84 -9.57 -12.65
C GLY A 130 19.59 -10.27 -13.77
N THR A 131 20.91 -10.26 -13.76
CA THR A 131 21.76 -10.78 -14.84
C THR A 131 21.36 -12.16 -15.32
N ALA A 132 21.17 -13.12 -14.39
CA ALA A 132 20.76 -14.48 -14.73
C ALA A 132 19.37 -14.56 -15.36
N CYS A 133 18.39 -13.80 -14.83
CA CYS A 133 17.04 -13.75 -15.39
C CYS A 133 16.99 -13.05 -16.75
N TYR A 134 17.79 -12.00 -16.92
CA TYR A 134 17.91 -11.30 -18.19
C TYR A 134 18.44 -12.21 -19.31
N VAL A 135 19.52 -12.94 -19.05
CA VAL A 135 20.12 -13.90 -20.00
C VAL A 135 19.15 -15.05 -20.33
N ARG A 136 18.36 -15.50 -19.34
CA ARG A 136 17.32 -16.52 -19.55
C ARG A 136 16.06 -16.02 -20.27
N GLY A 137 16.03 -14.75 -20.69
CA GLY A 137 14.94 -14.18 -21.47
C GLY A 137 13.90 -13.38 -20.65
N GLY A 138 14.25 -12.91 -19.45
CA GLY A 138 13.37 -12.08 -18.63
C GLY A 138 12.83 -10.85 -19.36
N LYS A 139 13.59 -10.28 -20.31
CA LYS A 139 13.15 -9.17 -21.16
C LYS A 139 11.92 -9.52 -21.99
N LYS A 140 11.87 -10.73 -22.57
CA LYS A 140 10.70 -11.19 -23.37
C LYS A 140 9.44 -11.30 -22.50
N ILE A 141 9.58 -11.69 -21.23
CA ILE A 141 8.47 -11.77 -20.28
C ILE A 141 7.94 -10.36 -19.99
N VAL A 142 8.82 -9.37 -19.79
CA VAL A 142 8.45 -7.97 -19.59
C VAL A 142 7.69 -7.42 -20.78
N GLU A 143 8.20 -7.63 -22.02
CA GLU A 143 7.56 -7.19 -23.24
C GLU A 143 6.15 -7.80 -23.38
N ARG A 144 6.05 -9.11 -23.13
CA ARG A 144 4.76 -9.80 -23.21
C ARG A 144 3.76 -9.33 -22.14
N LEU A 145 4.22 -9.03 -20.92
CA LEU A 145 3.36 -8.48 -19.88
C LEU A 145 2.89 -7.05 -20.19
N LYS A 146 3.75 -6.21 -20.77
CA LYS A 146 3.35 -4.88 -21.26
C LYS A 146 2.21 -4.98 -22.28
N GLU A 147 2.35 -5.87 -23.27
CA GLU A 147 1.30 -6.10 -24.28
C GLU A 147 -0.01 -6.58 -23.65
N LEU A 148 0.05 -7.53 -22.72
CA LEU A 148 -1.14 -8.12 -22.10
C LEU A 148 -1.85 -7.16 -21.13
N LEU A 149 -1.09 -6.40 -20.34
CA LEU A 149 -1.65 -5.48 -19.34
C LEU A 149 -1.96 -4.10 -19.93
N GLY A 150 -1.35 -3.74 -21.06
CA GLY A 150 -1.49 -2.43 -21.70
C GLY A 150 -0.92 -1.29 -20.84
N VAL A 151 0.10 -1.58 -19.99
CA VAL A 151 0.71 -0.60 -19.08
C VAL A 151 2.23 -0.63 -19.18
N GLU A 152 2.86 0.50 -18.88
CA GLU A 152 4.31 0.60 -18.78
C GLU A 152 4.84 0.10 -17.44
N ILE A 153 6.18 -0.04 -17.35
CA ILE A 153 6.86 -0.44 -16.11
C ILE A 153 6.70 0.67 -15.07
N GLY A 154 6.18 0.32 -13.90
CA GLY A 154 5.90 1.25 -12.81
C GLY A 154 4.44 1.70 -12.76
N ASP A 155 3.67 1.46 -13.82
CA ASP A 155 2.29 1.89 -13.91
C ASP A 155 1.29 0.86 -13.35
N THR A 156 0.09 1.35 -13.06
CA THR A 156 -1.04 0.55 -12.62
C THR A 156 -2.12 0.52 -13.70
N THR A 157 -2.74 -0.64 -13.90
CA THR A 157 -3.86 -0.79 -14.84
C THR A 157 -5.02 0.14 -14.49
N LYS A 158 -5.79 0.57 -15.50
CA LYS A 158 -6.92 1.52 -15.31
C LYS A 158 -8.00 1.01 -14.35
N ASP A 159 -8.15 -0.31 -14.26
CA ASP A 159 -9.07 -0.98 -13.34
C ASP A 159 -8.50 -1.11 -11.91
N ARG A 160 -7.27 -0.59 -11.66
CA ARG A 160 -6.53 -0.68 -10.39
C ARG A 160 -6.37 -2.11 -9.85
N GLN A 161 -6.41 -3.11 -10.71
CA GLN A 161 -6.20 -4.50 -10.29
C GLN A 161 -4.72 -4.85 -10.23
N PHE A 162 -3.93 -4.41 -11.22
CA PHE A 162 -2.53 -4.78 -11.33
C PHE A 162 -1.61 -3.57 -11.39
N THR A 163 -0.51 -3.62 -10.62
CA THR A 163 0.65 -2.74 -10.78
C THR A 163 1.80 -3.56 -11.32
N PHE A 164 2.46 -3.08 -12.37
CA PHE A 164 3.56 -3.78 -13.01
C PHE A 164 4.90 -3.16 -12.63
N GLU A 165 5.74 -3.91 -11.92
CA GLU A 165 7.05 -3.46 -11.45
C GLU A 165 8.16 -4.40 -11.94
N VAL A 166 9.36 -3.83 -12.10
CA VAL A 166 10.57 -4.61 -12.40
C VAL A 166 11.52 -4.53 -11.21
N ALA A 167 11.98 -5.69 -10.77
CA ALA A 167 12.97 -5.80 -9.71
C ALA A 167 14.36 -6.15 -10.30
N ARG A 168 15.43 -5.58 -9.73
CA ARG A 168 16.79 -5.89 -10.17
C ARG A 168 17.20 -7.32 -9.83
N CYS A 169 16.87 -7.78 -8.62
CA CYS A 169 17.09 -9.17 -8.21
C CYS A 169 16.15 -9.52 -7.05
N ILE A 170 15.50 -10.68 -7.14
CA ILE A 170 14.60 -11.20 -6.10
C ILE A 170 15.30 -12.27 -5.25
N GLY A 171 16.46 -12.77 -5.70
CA GLY A 171 17.21 -13.81 -5.00
C GLY A 171 16.68 -15.24 -5.19
N ALA A 172 15.74 -15.46 -6.10
CA ALA A 172 15.10 -16.76 -6.35
C ALA A 172 15.63 -17.48 -7.60
N CYS A 173 16.94 -17.40 -7.86
CA CYS A 173 17.59 -18.08 -8.96
C CYS A 173 17.93 -19.53 -8.55
N GLY A 174 16.95 -20.42 -8.51
CA GLY A 174 17.15 -21.86 -8.27
C GLY A 174 17.59 -22.61 -9.54
#